data_0345595675d48de9259c6bc9df49e297
#
_entry.id   0345595675d48de9259c6bc9df49e297
#
_cell.length_a   1.000
_cell.length_b   1.000
_cell.length_c   1.000
_cell.angle_alpha   90.00
_cell.angle_beta   90.00
_cell.angle_gamma   90.00
#
_symmetry.space_group_name_H-M   'P 1'
#
loop_
_entity.id
_entity.type
_entity.pdbx_description
1 polymer ?
#
loop_
_entity_poly.entity_id
_entity_poly.type
_entity_poly.pdbx_seq_one_letter_code
_entity_poly.pdbx_strand_id
1 'polypeptide(L)'
;VLLFNYAAIYITQVNICNGLVVEVNPRHKNYYKALLSFDELGKEKPCPQVQNAAGVLLYLPAKKYQKIIQQKDENALSEKKERSLYPYFLNAEQENLVAFYLRKQTKPMTAEEKIYFGFTESGISRAVCV
;
A
#
# COMPACT_ATOMS: atom_id res chain seq x y z
N VAL A 1 4.08 7.77 8.11
CA VAL A 1 3.84 6.40 8.63
C VAL A 1 2.34 6.10 8.67
N LEU A 2 1.51 6.90 9.35
CA LEU A 2 0.07 6.65 9.49
C LEU A 2 -0.68 6.61 8.16
N LEU A 3 -0.38 7.48 7.21
CA LEU A 3 -1.03 7.48 5.90
C LEU A 3 -0.82 6.14 5.16
N PHE A 4 0.40 5.61 5.19
CA PHE A 4 0.69 4.31 4.60
C PHE A 4 -0.04 3.18 5.34
N ASN A 5 -0.08 3.23 6.69
CA ASN A 5 -0.80 2.25 7.48
C ASN A 5 -2.30 2.26 7.14
N TYR A 6 -2.95 3.43 7.03
CA TYR A 6 -4.34 3.52 6.62
C TYR A 6 -4.59 3.01 5.19
N ALA A 7 -3.70 3.32 4.25
CA ALA A 7 -3.79 2.78 2.89
C ALA A 7 -3.69 1.26 2.88
N ALA A 8 -2.77 0.69 3.66
CA ALA A 8 -2.62 -0.76 3.81
C ALA A 8 -3.85 -1.41 4.45
N ILE A 9 -4.43 -0.81 5.49
CA ILE A 9 -5.69 -1.28 6.12
C ILE A 9 -6.82 -1.26 5.09
N TYR A 10 -6.97 -0.17 4.34
CA TYR A 10 -8.02 -0.06 3.32
C TYR A 10 -7.90 -1.18 2.29
N ILE A 11 -6.71 -1.41 1.76
CA ILE A 11 -6.45 -2.41 0.72
C ILE A 11 -6.61 -3.83 1.25
N THR A 12 -6.18 -4.11 2.46
CA THR A 12 -6.17 -5.49 2.99
C THR A 12 -7.46 -5.87 3.70
N GLN A 13 -8.19 -4.92 4.28
CA GLN A 13 -9.36 -5.22 5.12
C GLN A 13 -10.65 -4.62 4.62
N VAL A 14 -10.64 -3.54 3.86
CA VAL A 14 -11.86 -2.90 3.34
C VAL A 14 -12.14 -3.33 1.91
N ASN A 15 -11.19 -3.16 1.03
CA ASN A 15 -11.34 -3.51 -0.40
C ASN A 15 -10.85 -4.92 -0.75
N ILE A 16 -10.21 -5.61 0.16
CA ILE A 16 -9.75 -7.02 0.08
C ILE A 16 -8.98 -7.30 -1.21
N CYS A 17 -7.93 -6.52 -1.46
CA CYS A 17 -7.00 -6.73 -2.57
C CYS A 17 -5.89 -7.72 -2.19
N ASN A 18 -5.28 -8.34 -3.19
CA ASN A 18 -4.18 -9.29 -3.00
C ASN A 18 -2.87 -8.65 -2.54
N GLY A 19 -2.73 -7.36 -2.71
CA GLY A 19 -1.55 -6.60 -2.29
C GLY A 19 -1.54 -5.18 -2.81
N LEU A 20 -0.46 -4.49 -2.49
CA LEU A 20 -0.21 -3.10 -2.85
C LEU A 20 0.94 -3.02 -3.83
N VAL A 21 0.72 -2.39 -4.97
CA VAL A 21 1.75 -2.06 -5.95
C VAL A 21 2.01 -0.56 -5.89
N VAL A 22 3.27 -0.17 -5.83
CA VAL A 22 3.70 1.21 -5.93
C VAL A 22 4.77 1.38 -7.00
N GLU A 23 4.71 2.47 -7.75
CA GLU A 23 5.79 2.88 -8.62
C GLU A 23 6.54 4.04 -7.94
N VAL A 24 7.84 3.88 -7.79
CA VAL A 24 8.67 4.86 -7.08
C VAL A 24 9.90 5.22 -7.89
N ASN A 25 10.43 6.42 -7.67
CA ASN A 25 11.74 6.75 -8.21
C ASN A 25 12.80 5.79 -7.62
N PRO A 26 13.74 5.26 -8.43
CA PRO A 26 14.75 4.29 -7.99
C PRO A 26 15.53 4.71 -6.73
N ARG A 27 15.75 6.01 -6.53
CA ARG A 27 16.42 6.54 -5.33
C ARG A 27 15.68 6.22 -4.02
N HIS A 28 14.35 6.01 -4.09
CA HIS A 28 13.52 5.68 -2.93
C HIS A 28 13.28 4.18 -2.75
N LYS A 29 13.70 3.35 -3.71
CA LYS A 29 13.50 1.90 -3.69
C LYS A 29 13.92 1.25 -2.37
N ASN A 30 15.12 1.58 -1.92
CA ASN A 30 15.66 0.99 -0.69
C ASN A 30 14.88 1.37 0.57
N TYR A 31 14.27 2.55 0.60
CA TYR A 31 13.38 2.96 1.67
C TYR A 31 12.17 2.01 1.78
N TYR A 32 11.47 1.78 0.67
CA TYR A 32 10.30 0.90 0.65
C TYR A 32 10.67 -0.56 0.94
N LYS A 33 11.77 -1.05 0.41
CA LYS A 33 12.24 -2.42 0.63
C LYS A 33 12.67 -2.65 2.08
N ALA A 34 13.52 -1.80 2.62
CA ALA A 34 14.09 -1.98 3.95
C ALA A 34 13.13 -1.63 5.08
N LEU A 35 12.31 -0.57 4.92
CA LEU A 35 11.47 -0.06 6.00
C LEU A 35 10.03 -0.56 5.94
N LEU A 36 9.53 -0.93 4.75
CA LEU A 36 8.15 -1.33 4.51
C LEU A 36 8.01 -2.74 3.91
N SER A 37 9.11 -3.45 3.75
CA SER A 37 9.15 -4.86 3.30
C SER A 37 8.57 -5.12 1.91
N PHE A 38 8.62 -4.12 1.00
CA PHE A 38 8.25 -4.31 -0.39
C PHE A 38 9.26 -5.18 -1.12
N ASP A 39 8.77 -5.96 -2.07
CA ASP A 39 9.55 -6.73 -3.01
C ASP A 39 9.60 -6.01 -4.37
N GLU A 40 10.70 -6.15 -5.10
CA GLU A 40 10.85 -5.54 -6.42
C GLU A 40 10.17 -6.41 -7.47
N LEU A 41 9.24 -5.83 -8.25
CA LEU A 41 8.51 -6.56 -9.29
C LEU A 41 9.25 -6.62 -10.63
N GLY A 42 10.12 -5.67 -10.89
CA GLY A 42 10.78 -5.59 -12.18
C GLY A 42 11.90 -4.58 -12.22
N LYS A 43 12.59 -4.55 -13.37
CA LYS A 43 13.68 -3.59 -13.60
C LYS A 43 13.14 -2.17 -13.73
N GLU A 44 13.99 -1.21 -13.47
CA GLU A 44 13.78 0.20 -13.71
C GLU A 44 13.37 0.48 -15.16
N LYS A 45 12.34 1.31 -15.34
CA LYS A 45 11.82 1.74 -16.65
C LYS A 45 11.47 3.22 -16.65
N PRO A 46 11.53 3.91 -17.79
CA PRO A 46 10.96 5.26 -17.92
C PRO A 46 9.45 5.23 -17.68
N CYS A 47 8.94 6.15 -16.87
CA CYS A 47 7.51 6.35 -16.66
C CYS A 47 7.00 7.54 -17.51
N PRO A 48 6.22 7.31 -18.57
CA PRO A 48 5.76 8.37 -19.47
C PRO A 48 4.91 9.45 -18.78
N GLN A 49 4.18 9.05 -17.71
CA GLN A 49 3.27 9.95 -16.99
C GLN A 49 4.00 11.02 -16.16
N VAL A 50 5.28 10.80 -15.86
CA VAL A 50 6.13 11.75 -15.14
C VAL A 50 7.33 12.15 -16.00
N GLN A 51 7.08 12.54 -17.25
CA GLN A 51 8.09 13.03 -18.19
C GLN A 51 9.26 12.05 -18.43
N ASN A 52 8.96 10.75 -18.50
CA ASN A 52 9.94 9.67 -18.63
C ASN A 52 10.96 9.59 -17.48
N ALA A 53 10.64 10.13 -16.31
CA ALA A 53 11.46 9.88 -15.13
C ALA A 53 11.55 8.38 -14.86
N ALA A 54 12.70 7.94 -14.37
CA ALA A 54 12.90 6.54 -14.04
C ALA A 54 11.97 6.10 -12.91
N GLY A 55 11.27 4.98 -13.11
CA GLY A 55 10.38 4.34 -12.15
C GLY A 55 10.73 2.87 -11.93
N VAL A 56 10.49 2.37 -10.74
CA VAL A 56 10.57 0.96 -10.39
C VAL A 56 9.28 0.53 -9.70
N LEU A 57 8.73 -0.61 -10.10
CA LEU A 57 7.55 -1.19 -9.49
C LEU A 57 7.95 -2.05 -8.29
N LEU A 58 7.29 -1.78 -7.17
CA LEU A 58 7.43 -2.55 -5.94
C LEU A 58 6.08 -3.12 -5.53
N TYR A 59 6.10 -4.28 -4.89
CA TYR A 59 4.91 -5.01 -4.50
C TYR A 59 4.98 -5.45 -3.04
N LEU A 60 3.91 -5.25 -2.31
CA LEU A 60 3.71 -5.76 -0.97
C LEU A 60 2.47 -6.67 -0.96
N PRO A 61 2.65 -8.00 -0.88
CA PRO A 61 1.53 -8.92 -0.75
C PRO A 61 0.70 -8.66 0.51
N ALA A 62 -0.63 -8.65 0.41
CA ALA A 62 -1.51 -8.45 1.56
C ALA A 62 -1.24 -9.45 2.69
N LYS A 63 -1.02 -10.73 2.35
CA LYS A 63 -0.68 -11.78 3.32
C LYS A 63 0.64 -11.51 4.05
N LYS A 64 1.65 -10.97 3.34
CA LYS A 64 2.93 -10.58 3.94
C LYS A 64 2.73 -9.45 4.93
N TYR A 65 1.99 -8.41 4.55
CA TYR A 65 1.64 -7.30 5.43
C TYR A 65 0.92 -7.77 6.69
N GLN A 66 -0.15 -8.55 6.55
CA GLN A 66 -0.94 -9.07 7.67
C GLN A 66 -0.09 -9.91 8.63
N LYS A 67 0.79 -10.77 8.10
CA LYS A 67 1.72 -11.56 8.92
C LYS A 67 2.68 -10.67 9.73
N ILE A 68 3.21 -9.61 9.12
CA ILE A 68 4.12 -8.68 9.82
C ILE A 68 3.38 -7.96 10.96
N ILE A 69 2.14 -7.50 10.73
CA ILE A 69 1.35 -6.84 11.77
C ILE A 69 1.04 -7.79 12.94
N GLN A 70 0.67 -9.03 12.66
CA GLN A 70 0.43 -10.04 13.72
C GLN A 70 1.70 -10.33 14.51
N GLN A 71 2.83 -10.57 13.84
CA GLN A 71 4.10 -10.87 14.51
C GLN A 71 4.67 -9.70 15.30
N LYS A 72 4.34 -8.47 14.91
CA LYS A 72 4.74 -7.28 15.66
C LYS A 72 4.23 -7.32 17.10
N ASP A 73 2.98 -7.71 17.30
CA ASP A 73 2.37 -7.77 18.63
C ASP A 73 2.99 -8.89 19.48
N GLU A 74 3.40 -9.99 18.85
CA GLU A 74 4.09 -11.11 19.51
C GLU A 74 5.55 -10.79 19.86
N ASN A 75 6.24 -10.00 19.00
CA ASN A 75 7.66 -9.67 19.13
C ASN A 75 7.94 -8.36 19.89
N ALA A 76 6.93 -7.72 20.43
CA ALA A 76 7.09 -6.47 21.21
C ALA A 76 8.04 -6.59 22.43
N LEU A 77 8.39 -7.83 22.81
CA LEU A 77 9.33 -8.15 23.90
C LEU A 77 10.76 -8.47 23.41
N SER A 78 11.01 -8.51 22.11
CA SER A 78 12.32 -8.84 21.56
C SER A 78 13.13 -7.57 21.29
N GLU A 79 14.28 -7.45 21.91
CA GLU A 79 15.23 -6.32 21.80
C GLU A 79 15.90 -6.17 20.43
N LYS A 80 15.50 -6.94 19.41
CA LYS A 80 16.02 -6.77 18.05
C LYS A 80 15.50 -5.49 17.44
N LYS A 81 16.36 -4.52 17.38
CA LYS A 81 16.19 -3.21 16.72
C LYS A 81 16.03 -3.43 15.20
N GLU A 82 14.84 -3.82 14.76
CA GLU A 82 14.54 -3.91 13.34
C GLU A 82 14.52 -2.51 12.71
N ARG A 83 15.25 -2.36 11.62
CA ARG A 83 15.20 -1.15 10.78
C ARG A 83 13.92 -1.15 9.94
N SER A 84 12.76 -1.10 10.60
CA SER A 84 11.48 -1.15 9.94
C SER A 84 10.56 -0.06 10.51
N LEU A 85 9.53 0.35 9.74
CA LEU A 85 8.52 1.29 10.21
C LEU A 85 7.34 0.60 10.90
N TYR A 86 7.24 -0.70 10.82
CA TYR A 86 6.13 -1.46 11.40
C TYR A 86 5.94 -1.30 12.92
N PRO A 87 6.98 -1.10 13.75
CA PRO A 87 6.77 -0.79 15.17
C PRO A 87 5.89 0.45 15.44
N TYR A 88 5.84 1.38 14.48
CA TYR A 88 5.05 2.61 14.57
C TYR A 88 3.65 2.50 13.95
N PHE A 89 3.29 1.34 13.42
CA PHE A 89 1.96 1.08 12.87
C PHE A 89 0.99 0.72 14.00
N LEU A 90 -0.29 0.83 13.73
CA LEU A 90 -1.35 0.34 14.60
C LEU A 90 -1.19 -1.17 14.82
N ASN A 91 -1.61 -1.66 15.97
CA ASN A 91 -1.71 -3.09 16.22
C ASN A 91 -2.95 -3.70 15.52
N ALA A 92 -3.06 -5.02 15.51
CA ALA A 92 -4.13 -5.72 14.79
C ALA A 92 -5.54 -5.28 15.26
N GLU A 93 -5.74 -5.07 16.56
CA GLU A 93 -7.02 -4.62 17.11
C GLU A 93 -7.37 -3.19 16.66
N GLN A 94 -6.39 -2.29 16.73
CA GLN A 94 -6.54 -0.90 16.26
C GLN A 94 -6.81 -0.85 14.75
N GLU A 95 -6.12 -1.69 13.95
CA GLU A 95 -6.38 -1.79 12.51
C GLU A 95 -7.80 -2.26 12.21
N ASN A 96 -8.33 -3.22 12.96
CA ASN A 96 -9.71 -3.69 12.82
C ASN A 96 -10.71 -2.57 13.10
N LEU A 97 -10.46 -1.75 14.12
CA LEU A 97 -11.29 -0.60 14.45
C LEU A 97 -11.27 0.45 13.33
N VAL A 98 -10.09 0.78 12.81
CA VAL A 98 -9.94 1.71 11.68
C VAL A 98 -10.64 1.16 10.43
N ALA A 99 -10.50 -0.13 10.12
CA ALA A 99 -11.18 -0.76 9.00
C ALA A 99 -12.71 -0.66 9.12
N PHE A 100 -13.25 -0.83 10.33
CA PHE A 100 -14.67 -0.66 10.59
C PHE A 100 -15.16 0.77 10.27
N TYR A 101 -14.43 1.78 10.71
CA TYR A 101 -14.76 3.18 10.39
C TYR A 101 -14.61 3.49 8.90
N LEU A 102 -13.54 3.03 8.26
CA LEU A 102 -13.32 3.23 6.82
C LEU A 102 -14.45 2.62 5.99
N ARG A 103 -14.92 1.41 6.32
CA ARG A 103 -16.07 0.78 5.63
C ARG A 103 -17.32 1.64 5.70
N LYS A 104 -17.59 2.27 6.84
CA LYS A 104 -18.75 3.15 7.00
C LYS A 104 -18.66 4.43 6.16
N GLN A 105 -17.45 4.92 5.90
CA GLN A 105 -17.22 6.14 5.14
C GLN A 105 -17.05 5.89 3.63
N THR A 106 -16.75 4.66 3.24
CA THR A 106 -16.58 4.29 1.83
C THR A 106 -17.91 4.37 1.10
N LYS A 107 -17.96 5.13 0.02
CA LYS A 107 -19.13 5.28 -0.86
C LYS A 107 -18.74 4.89 -2.28
N PRO A 108 -19.68 4.37 -3.09
CA PRO A 108 -19.44 4.17 -4.53
C PRO A 108 -19.10 5.50 -5.19
N MET A 109 -18.17 5.47 -6.15
CA MET A 109 -17.88 6.65 -6.96
C MET A 109 -19.11 7.07 -7.76
N THR A 110 -19.34 8.38 -7.85
CA THR A 110 -20.34 8.95 -8.76
C THR A 110 -19.91 8.77 -10.22
N ALA A 111 -20.82 8.96 -11.16
CA ALA A 111 -20.51 8.91 -12.59
C ALA A 111 -19.45 9.96 -12.97
N GLU A 112 -19.55 11.16 -12.40
CA GLU A 112 -18.61 12.27 -12.63
C GLU A 112 -17.21 11.93 -12.10
N GLU A 113 -17.09 11.36 -10.89
CA GLU A 113 -15.83 10.91 -10.32
C GLU A 113 -15.19 9.80 -11.17
N LYS A 114 -16.00 8.85 -11.67
CA LYS A 114 -15.53 7.79 -12.57
C LYS A 114 -14.92 8.38 -13.84
N ILE A 115 -15.58 9.36 -14.45
CA ILE A 115 -15.08 10.05 -15.65
C ILE A 115 -13.78 10.79 -15.32
N TYR A 116 -13.75 11.54 -14.21
CA TYR A 116 -12.58 12.30 -13.78
C TYR A 116 -11.35 11.40 -13.57
N PHE A 117 -11.52 10.25 -12.95
CA PHE A 117 -10.45 9.28 -12.73
C PHE A 117 -10.20 8.32 -13.90
N GLY A 118 -10.89 8.49 -15.03
CA GLY A 118 -10.68 7.69 -16.25
C GLY A 118 -11.26 6.26 -16.18
N PHE A 119 -12.20 6.00 -15.28
CA PHE A 119 -12.95 4.74 -15.25
C PHE A 119 -14.04 4.79 -16.31
N THR A 120 -13.88 4.04 -17.40
CA THR A 120 -14.92 3.84 -18.41
C THR A 120 -15.78 2.63 -18.06
N GLU A 121 -17.01 2.55 -18.62
CA GLU A 121 -17.94 1.43 -18.39
C GLU A 121 -17.39 0.05 -18.79
N SER A 122 -16.33 0.00 -19.60
CA SER A 122 -15.64 -1.23 -20.00
C SER A 122 -14.66 -1.81 -18.96
N GLY A 123 -14.62 -1.28 -17.77
CA GLY A 123 -14.05 -1.95 -16.59
C GLY A 123 -12.52 -2.06 -16.51
N ILE A 124 -11.78 -1.54 -17.47
CA ILE A 124 -10.30 -1.56 -17.41
C ILE A 124 -9.79 -0.14 -17.32
N SER A 125 -9.48 0.26 -16.10
CA SER A 125 -8.73 1.45 -15.82
C SER A 125 -7.35 1.39 -16.51
N ARG A 126 -6.98 2.41 -17.24
CA ARG A 126 -5.56 2.71 -17.44
C ARG A 126 -4.97 2.91 -16.04
N ALA A 127 -3.98 2.11 -15.68
CA ALA A 127 -3.28 2.27 -14.42
C ALA A 127 -2.84 3.74 -14.29
N VAL A 128 -3.41 4.44 -13.32
CA VAL A 128 -2.95 5.78 -12.97
C VAL A 128 -1.73 5.57 -12.10
N CYS A 129 -0.55 5.91 -12.62
CA CYS A 129 0.64 6.03 -11.79
C CYS A 129 0.43 7.19 -10.81
N VAL A 130 0.45 6.88 -9.56
CA VAL A 130 0.44 7.87 -8.47
C VAL A 130 1.88 8.17 -8.07
#